data_0e5b79fbadf58289a920b41b84394b8c
#
_entry.id   0e5b79fbadf58289a920b41b84394b8c
#
_cell.length_a   1.000
_cell.length_b   1.000
_cell.length_c   1.000
_cell.angle_alpha   90.00
_cell.angle_beta   90.00
_cell.angle_gamma   90.00
#
_symmetry.space_group_name_H-M   'P 1'
#
loop_
_entity.id
_entity.type
_entity.pdbx_description
1 polymer ?
#
loop_
_entity_poly.entity_id
_entity_poly.type
_entity_poly.pdbx_seq_one_letter_code
_entity_poly.pdbx_strand_id
1 'polypeptide(L)'
;TDMANQIEGAERRYKQKRNFRVDIDGVTAARFMKCSELKKTIGVVKQPEGGRMVDLKEPGKIDFGNVTLTYGSSDFRALWDWSEAIGSGANGTGLEPTDKRSVALIQLNRDGSEAKRWNLFKAWPSVFSAGEWDAGAEEVTVESVTLEFEYFDLDQPNAP
;
A
#
# COMPACT_ATOMS: atom_id res chain seq x y z
N THR A 1 -37.87 14.80 -12.96
CA THR A 1 -38.14 13.45 -12.42
C THR A 1 -37.12 12.45 -12.92
N ASP A 2 -36.68 12.52 -14.15
CA ASP A 2 -35.72 11.58 -14.71
C ASP A 2 -34.29 11.80 -14.19
N MET A 3 -33.92 13.04 -13.89
CA MET A 3 -32.60 13.33 -13.30
C MET A 3 -32.46 12.83 -11.86
N ALA A 4 -33.50 12.92 -11.04
CA ALA A 4 -33.46 12.39 -9.68
C ALA A 4 -33.37 10.85 -9.69
N ASN A 5 -34.07 10.19 -10.61
CA ASN A 5 -33.99 8.75 -10.78
C ASN A 5 -32.64 8.29 -11.35
N GLN A 6 -32.00 9.10 -12.17
CA GLN A 6 -30.65 8.80 -12.67
C GLN A 6 -29.58 8.94 -11.59
N ILE A 7 -29.78 9.84 -10.65
CA ILE A 7 -28.88 9.99 -9.51
C ILE A 7 -29.07 8.85 -8.49
N GLU A 8 -30.30 8.39 -8.31
CA GLU A 8 -30.59 7.20 -7.49
C GLU A 8 -30.15 5.90 -8.15
N GLY A 9 -30.15 5.85 -9.48
CA GLY A 9 -29.71 4.71 -10.26
C GLY A 9 -28.20 4.59 -10.45
N ALA A 10 -27.43 5.62 -10.09
CA ALA A 10 -25.98 5.51 -10.00
C ALA A 10 -25.65 4.65 -8.77
N GLU A 11 -25.74 3.35 -8.94
CA GLU A 11 -25.36 2.39 -7.93
C GLU A 11 -24.00 2.77 -7.34
N ARG A 12 -24.00 3.17 -6.08
CA ARG A 12 -22.77 3.36 -5.32
C ARG A 12 -22.13 1.98 -5.11
N ARG A 13 -21.31 1.57 -6.05
CA ARG A 13 -20.62 0.29 -6.01
C ARG A 13 -19.48 0.36 -5.00
N TYR A 14 -19.79 0.06 -3.76
CA TYR A 14 -18.78 -0.03 -2.71
C TYR A 14 -17.84 -1.20 -2.96
N LYS A 15 -16.56 -0.96 -2.75
CA LYS A 15 -15.54 -1.98 -2.93
C LYS A 15 -15.39 -2.81 -1.66
N GLN A 16 -15.25 -4.11 -1.83
CA GLN A 16 -15.06 -5.02 -0.71
C GLN A 16 -13.58 -5.17 -0.38
N LYS A 17 -13.24 -5.22 0.91
CA LYS A 17 -11.86 -5.36 1.37
C LYS A 17 -11.16 -6.62 0.83
N ARG A 18 -11.89 -7.69 0.61
CA ARG A 18 -11.34 -8.96 0.14
C ARG A 18 -10.96 -8.97 -1.34
N ASN A 19 -11.48 -8.04 -2.12
CA ASN A 19 -11.27 -7.99 -3.56
C ASN A 19 -10.14 -7.03 -3.90
N PHE A 20 -8.92 -7.52 -3.74
CA PHE A 20 -7.73 -6.76 -4.08
C PHE A 20 -6.66 -7.66 -4.67
N ARG A 21 -5.76 -7.05 -5.42
CA ARG A 21 -4.56 -7.69 -5.96
C ARG A 21 -3.37 -6.76 -5.71
N VAL A 22 -2.21 -7.36 -5.51
CA VAL A 22 -0.96 -6.62 -5.39
C VAL A 22 -0.02 -7.09 -6.48
N ASP A 23 0.42 -6.17 -7.32
CA ASP A 23 1.40 -6.41 -8.36
C ASP A 23 2.71 -5.72 -7.97
N ILE A 24 3.76 -6.50 -7.78
CA ILE A 24 5.10 -6.00 -7.50
C ILE A 24 5.96 -6.27 -8.72
N ASP A 25 6.67 -5.28 -9.18
CA ASP A 25 7.56 -5.43 -10.34
C ASP A 25 8.61 -6.53 -10.08
N GLY A 26 8.67 -7.49 -10.97
CA GLY A 26 9.56 -8.66 -10.86
C GLY A 26 9.08 -9.76 -9.91
N VAL A 27 7.90 -9.64 -9.32
CA VAL A 27 7.32 -10.67 -8.43
C VAL A 27 5.98 -11.13 -9.01
N THR A 28 5.94 -12.34 -9.54
CA THR A 28 4.83 -12.78 -10.39
C THR A 28 3.81 -13.70 -9.71
N ALA A 29 4.04 -14.18 -8.50
CA ALA A 29 3.21 -15.26 -7.95
C ALA A 29 2.74 -15.05 -6.51
N ALA A 30 2.84 -13.85 -5.98
CA ALA A 30 2.45 -13.60 -4.61
C ALA A 30 0.94 -13.45 -4.47
N ARG A 31 0.36 -14.23 -3.58
CA ARG A 31 -1.03 -14.06 -3.14
C ARG A 31 -1.02 -13.47 -1.74
N PHE A 32 -1.52 -12.28 -1.63
CA PHE A 32 -1.58 -11.58 -0.36
C PHE A 32 -2.95 -11.75 0.28
N MET A 33 -2.94 -12.03 1.59
CA MET A 33 -4.15 -12.19 2.39
C MET A 33 -4.63 -10.87 2.95
N LYS A 34 -3.70 -9.97 3.24
CA LYS A 34 -4.00 -8.69 3.88
C LYS A 34 -3.02 -7.62 3.42
N CYS A 35 -3.53 -6.43 3.26
CA CYS A 35 -2.75 -5.22 3.03
C CYS A 35 -3.21 -4.16 4.03
N SER A 36 -2.27 -3.52 4.71
CA SER A 36 -2.59 -2.42 5.61
C SER A 36 -3.05 -1.17 4.83
N GLU A 37 -3.55 -0.17 5.53
CA GLU A 37 -4.03 1.04 4.88
C GLU A 37 -2.92 1.82 4.18
N LEU A 38 -3.24 2.43 3.06
CA LEU A 38 -2.43 3.47 2.44
C LEU A 38 -2.79 4.82 3.06
N LYS A 39 -1.78 5.54 3.49
CA LYS A 39 -1.99 6.79 4.22
C LYS A 39 -1.12 7.89 3.67
N LYS A 40 -1.75 9.01 3.35
CA LYS A 40 -1.10 10.25 2.98
C LYS A 40 -1.44 11.29 4.05
N THR A 41 -0.44 11.88 4.65
CA THR A 41 -0.60 12.91 5.67
C THR A 41 0.02 14.20 5.19
N ILE A 42 -0.75 15.27 5.24
CA ILE A 42 -0.27 16.61 4.92
C ILE A 42 -0.14 17.35 6.25
N GLY A 43 1.06 17.78 6.57
CA GLY A 43 1.32 18.55 7.77
C GLY A 43 0.54 19.88 7.76
N VAL A 44 0.21 20.36 8.93
CA VAL A 44 -0.46 21.64 9.10
C VAL A 44 0.50 22.64 9.75
N VAL A 45 0.75 23.73 9.05
CA VAL A 45 1.50 24.85 9.59
C VAL A 45 0.51 25.87 10.14
N LYS A 46 0.60 26.13 11.45
CA LYS A 46 -0.22 27.13 12.12
C LYS A 46 0.58 28.40 12.29
N GLN A 47 0.00 29.50 11.85
CA GLN A 47 0.57 30.82 12.07
C GLN A 47 -0.35 31.62 13.00
N PRO A 48 0.07 31.87 14.25
CA PRO A 48 -0.68 32.74 15.14
C PRO A 48 -0.51 34.20 14.70
N GLU A 49 -1.62 34.87 14.43
CA GLU A 49 -1.65 36.32 14.22
C GLU A 49 -2.17 37.01 15.48
N GLY A 50 -1.45 38.03 15.93
CA GLY A 50 -1.87 38.84 17.06
C GLY A 50 -3.25 39.46 16.84
N GLY A 51 -4.16 39.25 17.80
CA GLY A 51 -5.52 39.79 17.76
C GLY A 51 -6.56 38.93 17.08
N ARG A 52 -6.20 37.76 16.55
CA ARG A 52 -7.14 36.78 16.00
C ARG A 52 -7.46 35.68 17.00
N MET A 53 -8.71 35.28 17.06
CA MET A 53 -9.16 34.15 17.89
C MET A 53 -8.90 32.79 17.25
N VAL A 54 -8.58 32.77 15.95
CA VAL A 54 -8.33 31.54 15.18
C VAL A 54 -7.01 31.70 14.43
N ASP A 55 -6.14 30.71 14.56
CA ASP A 55 -4.86 30.67 13.85
C ASP A 55 -5.06 30.43 12.34
N LEU A 56 -4.19 31.05 11.54
CA LEU A 56 -4.09 30.69 10.12
C LEU A 56 -3.45 29.31 10.00
N LYS A 57 -4.02 28.49 9.12
CA LYS A 57 -3.54 27.14 8.85
C LYS A 57 -3.15 27.03 7.39
N GLU A 58 -1.94 26.55 7.13
CA GLU A 58 -1.44 26.30 5.80
C GLU A 58 -0.95 24.85 5.68
N PRO A 59 -1.00 24.25 4.46
CA PRO A 59 -0.45 22.92 4.25
C PRO A 59 1.07 22.94 4.41
N GLY A 60 1.58 21.99 5.15
CA GLY A 60 3.00 21.78 5.35
C GLY A 60 3.55 20.62 4.54
N LYS A 61 4.50 19.92 5.12
CA LYS A 61 5.16 18.78 4.47
C LYS A 61 4.21 17.61 4.28
N ILE A 62 4.32 16.93 3.13
CA ILE A 62 3.57 15.71 2.82
C ILE A 62 4.39 14.51 3.27
N ASP A 63 3.75 13.60 4.00
CA ASP A 63 4.32 12.33 4.43
C ASP A 63 3.44 11.18 3.97
N PHE A 64 4.09 10.13 3.45
CA PHE A 64 3.43 8.89 3.06
C PHE A 64 3.83 7.79 4.04
N GLY A 65 2.85 7.16 4.67
CA GLY A 65 3.08 6.04 5.56
C GLY A 65 3.55 4.80 4.82
N ASN A 66 3.98 3.80 5.57
CA ASN A 66 4.34 2.50 5.01
C ASN A 66 3.10 1.61 4.82
N VAL A 67 3.29 0.49 4.12
CA VAL A 67 2.28 -0.52 3.93
C VAL A 67 2.83 -1.89 4.32
N THR A 68 2.02 -2.69 5.01
CA THR A 68 2.37 -4.05 5.39
C THR A 68 1.52 -5.03 4.60
N LEU A 69 2.18 -5.95 3.90
CA LEU A 69 1.56 -7.02 3.15
C LEU A 69 1.75 -8.33 3.90
N THR A 70 0.66 -9.06 4.09
CA THR A 70 0.66 -10.34 4.80
C THR A 70 0.24 -11.45 3.83
N TYR A 71 0.96 -12.55 3.86
CA TYR A 71 0.71 -13.70 2.98
C TYR A 71 1.00 -15.02 3.71
N GLY A 72 0.40 -16.11 3.20
CA GLY A 72 0.65 -17.43 3.75
C GLY A 72 2.07 -17.92 3.44
N SER A 73 2.72 -18.52 4.41
CA SER A 73 4.04 -19.11 4.21
C SER A 73 3.95 -20.28 3.22
N SER A 74 4.83 -20.25 2.23
CA SER A 74 4.92 -21.26 1.17
C SER A 74 6.36 -21.34 0.66
N ASP A 75 6.58 -22.11 -0.40
CA ASP A 75 7.89 -22.17 -1.06
C ASP A 75 8.28 -20.89 -1.81
N PHE A 76 7.41 -19.90 -1.80
CA PHE A 76 7.64 -18.62 -2.44
C PHE A 76 8.61 -17.76 -1.63
N ARG A 77 9.75 -17.43 -2.21
CA ARG A 77 10.80 -16.67 -1.52
C ARG A 77 11.21 -15.37 -2.22
N ALA A 78 10.46 -14.94 -3.24
CA ALA A 78 10.84 -13.76 -4.00
C ALA A 78 10.86 -12.47 -3.16
N LEU A 79 10.00 -12.36 -2.15
CA LEU A 79 9.99 -11.23 -1.23
C LEU A 79 11.19 -11.25 -0.29
N TRP A 80 11.59 -12.41 0.16
CA TRP A 80 12.81 -12.57 0.94
C TRP A 80 14.03 -12.21 0.12
N ASP A 81 14.13 -12.68 -1.13
CA ASP A 81 15.23 -12.36 -2.03
C ASP A 81 15.30 -10.85 -2.31
N TRP A 82 14.16 -10.19 -2.46
CA TRP A 82 14.10 -8.74 -2.59
C TRP A 82 14.62 -8.02 -1.33
N SER A 83 14.19 -8.47 -0.16
CA SER A 83 14.68 -7.96 1.12
C SER A 83 16.20 -8.12 1.27
N GLU A 84 16.74 -9.28 0.87
CA GLU A 84 18.18 -9.54 0.85
C GLU A 84 18.92 -8.59 -0.11
N ALA A 85 18.38 -8.35 -1.28
CA ALA A 85 19.00 -7.46 -2.27
C ALA A 85 19.10 -6.01 -1.75
N ILE A 86 18.13 -5.55 -0.98
CA ILE A 86 18.16 -4.22 -0.35
C ILE A 86 19.17 -4.19 0.81
N GLY A 87 19.17 -5.23 1.65
CA GLY A 87 20.02 -5.29 2.85
C GLY A 87 21.45 -5.64 2.59
N SER A 88 21.69 -6.40 1.53
CA SER A 88 22.99 -6.97 1.22
C SER A 88 23.88 -5.99 0.46
N GLY A 89 23.66 -4.71 0.46
CA GLY A 89 24.78 -3.93 -0.07
C GLY A 89 26.01 -4.78 0.23
N ALA A 90 26.35 -5.71 -0.69
CA ALA A 90 27.03 -6.99 -0.40
C ALA A 90 28.39 -6.85 0.24
N ASN A 91 28.76 -5.65 0.61
CA ASN A 91 30.02 -5.29 1.24
C ASN A 91 29.84 -4.28 2.38
N GLY A 92 28.65 -4.18 2.97
CA GLY A 92 28.42 -3.24 4.06
C GLY A 92 28.48 -1.77 3.67
N THR A 93 28.52 -1.48 2.38
CA THR A 93 28.52 -0.11 1.87
C THR A 93 27.11 0.40 1.57
N GLY A 94 26.09 -0.26 2.02
CA GLY A 94 24.64 -0.08 1.81
C GLY A 94 24.09 1.34 1.67
N LEU A 95 24.76 2.19 0.94
CA LEU A 95 24.40 3.60 0.78
C LEU A 95 23.38 3.84 -0.33
N GLU A 96 23.18 2.86 -1.22
CA GLU A 96 22.20 3.00 -2.31
C GLU A 96 21.41 1.71 -2.50
N PRO A 97 20.18 1.61 -2.01
CA PRO A 97 19.33 0.49 -2.39
C PRO A 97 19.01 0.61 -3.88
N THR A 98 19.62 -0.26 -4.66
CA THR A 98 19.47 -0.25 -6.12
C THR A 98 18.23 -0.99 -6.60
N ASP A 99 17.55 -1.73 -5.72
CA ASP A 99 16.40 -2.56 -6.06
C ASP A 99 15.09 -2.00 -5.52
N LYS A 100 14.85 -0.70 -5.73
CA LYS A 100 13.55 -0.10 -5.49
C LYS A 100 12.62 -0.43 -6.64
N ARG A 101 11.40 -0.85 -6.32
CA ARG A 101 10.44 -1.33 -7.31
C ARG A 101 9.14 -0.54 -7.24
N SER A 102 8.43 -0.54 -8.36
CA SER A 102 7.04 -0.06 -8.40
C SER A 102 6.10 -1.15 -7.91
N VAL A 103 5.17 -0.77 -7.05
CA VAL A 103 4.15 -1.66 -6.50
C VAL A 103 2.78 -1.09 -6.83
N ALA A 104 1.86 -1.92 -7.29
CA ALA A 104 0.48 -1.54 -7.53
C ALA A 104 -0.44 -2.28 -6.58
N LEU A 105 -1.24 -1.54 -5.83
CA LEU A 105 -2.34 -2.08 -5.04
C LEU A 105 -3.62 -1.83 -5.81
N ILE A 106 -4.30 -2.92 -6.18
CA ILE A 106 -5.42 -2.86 -7.11
C ILE A 106 -6.68 -3.31 -6.39
N GLN A 107 -7.67 -2.42 -6.32
CA GLN A 107 -9.01 -2.78 -5.88
C GLN A 107 -9.79 -3.34 -7.06
N LEU A 108 -10.43 -4.49 -6.86
CA LEU A 108 -11.17 -5.19 -7.88
C LEU A 108 -12.67 -5.02 -7.71
N ASN A 109 -13.37 -4.99 -8.84
CA ASN A 109 -14.82 -5.15 -8.89
C ASN A 109 -15.20 -6.62 -8.67
N ARG A 110 -16.50 -6.88 -8.51
CA ARG A 110 -17.01 -8.26 -8.33
C ARG A 110 -16.72 -9.17 -9.53
N ASP A 111 -16.62 -8.60 -10.71
CA ASP A 111 -16.30 -9.32 -11.96
C ASP A 111 -14.79 -9.55 -12.16
N GLY A 112 -13.95 -9.07 -11.24
CA GLY A 112 -12.50 -9.18 -11.32
C GLY A 112 -11.82 -8.06 -12.09
N SER A 113 -12.55 -7.12 -12.67
CA SER A 113 -11.96 -5.96 -13.34
C SER A 113 -11.39 -4.96 -12.36
N GLU A 114 -10.42 -4.18 -12.80
CA GLU A 114 -9.79 -3.16 -11.97
C GLU A 114 -10.74 -1.99 -11.71
N ALA A 115 -10.95 -1.66 -10.44
CA ALA A 115 -11.74 -0.51 -10.02
C ALA A 115 -10.87 0.70 -9.75
N LYS A 116 -9.85 0.52 -8.95
CA LYS A 116 -8.85 1.54 -8.59
C LYS A 116 -7.48 0.91 -8.52
N ARG A 117 -6.49 1.64 -8.99
CA ARG A 117 -5.09 1.23 -8.91
C ARG A 117 -4.31 2.29 -8.14
N TRP A 118 -3.70 1.88 -7.06
CA TRP A 118 -2.81 2.71 -6.26
C TRP A 118 -1.37 2.34 -6.61
N ASN A 119 -0.65 3.26 -7.22
CA ASN A 119 0.73 3.03 -7.62
C ASN A 119 1.67 3.60 -6.57
N LEU A 120 2.51 2.73 -6.01
CA LEU A 120 3.54 3.10 -5.04
C LEU A 120 4.88 3.17 -5.77
N PHE A 121 5.57 4.29 -5.63
CA PHE A 121 6.81 4.55 -6.36
C PHE A 121 8.01 4.40 -5.45
N LYS A 122 9.04 3.76 -5.98
CA LYS A 122 10.31 3.50 -5.30
C LYS A 122 10.12 2.79 -3.96
N ALA A 123 9.35 1.71 -4.00
CA ALA A 123 9.10 0.88 -2.85
C ALA A 123 10.25 -0.10 -2.59
N TRP A 124 10.51 -0.35 -1.32
CA TRP A 124 11.50 -1.31 -0.87
C TRP A 124 11.07 -1.91 0.47
N PRO A 125 11.42 -3.19 0.74
CA PRO A 125 11.06 -3.80 2.01
C PRO A 125 11.97 -3.30 3.13
N SER A 126 11.36 -2.72 4.16
CA SER A 126 12.06 -2.26 5.35
C SER A 126 12.03 -3.29 6.48
N VAL A 127 10.97 -4.08 6.53
CA VAL A 127 10.80 -5.15 7.53
C VAL A 127 10.33 -6.41 6.82
N PHE A 128 10.98 -7.52 7.12
CA PHE A 128 10.53 -8.85 6.75
C PHE A 128 10.27 -9.66 8.02
N SER A 129 9.09 -10.26 8.13
CA SER A 129 8.73 -11.12 9.26
C SER A 129 8.40 -12.52 8.77
N ALA A 130 9.07 -13.51 9.30
CA ALA A 130 8.77 -14.92 9.02
C ALA A 130 7.54 -15.42 9.79
N GLY A 131 6.93 -14.57 10.61
CA GLY A 131 5.75 -14.89 11.37
C GLY A 131 6.04 -15.54 12.70
N GLU A 132 5.02 -16.16 13.24
CA GLU A 132 5.03 -16.81 14.55
C GLU A 132 4.77 -18.31 14.37
N TRP A 133 5.45 -19.13 15.15
CA TRP A 133 5.29 -20.58 15.13
C TRP A 133 4.75 -21.08 16.46
N ASP A 134 3.69 -21.87 16.38
CA ASP A 134 3.10 -22.53 17.55
C ASP A 134 2.74 -23.97 17.18
N ALA A 135 3.40 -24.95 17.81
CA ALA A 135 3.19 -26.36 17.52
C ALA A 135 1.79 -26.86 17.91
N GLY A 136 1.10 -26.16 18.79
CA GLY A 136 -0.26 -26.49 19.21
C GLY A 136 -1.36 -25.83 18.36
N ALA A 137 -1.00 -24.94 17.46
CA ALA A 137 -1.97 -24.24 16.63
C ALA A 137 -2.22 -24.97 15.30
N GLU A 138 -3.48 -24.99 14.86
CA GLU A 138 -3.88 -25.56 13.57
C GLU A 138 -3.96 -24.49 12.46
N GLU A 139 -3.30 -23.35 12.66
CA GLU A 139 -3.34 -22.24 11.73
C GLU A 139 -2.15 -22.28 10.76
N VAL A 140 -2.37 -21.72 9.57
CA VAL A 140 -1.31 -21.52 8.59
C VAL A 140 -0.35 -20.45 9.09
N THR A 141 0.96 -20.72 9.01
CA THR A 141 1.97 -19.72 9.29
C THR A 141 1.87 -18.60 8.26
N VAL A 142 1.87 -17.36 8.73
CA VAL A 142 1.83 -16.19 7.88
C VAL A 142 3.16 -15.44 7.94
N GLU A 143 3.57 -14.93 6.80
CA GLU A 143 4.71 -14.05 6.67
C GLU A 143 4.23 -12.66 6.31
N SER A 144 5.01 -11.65 6.63
CA SER A 144 4.69 -10.29 6.28
C SER A 144 5.91 -9.52 5.82
N VAL A 145 5.68 -8.54 4.99
CA VAL A 145 6.68 -7.59 4.54
C VAL A 145 6.12 -6.19 4.68
N THR A 146 6.91 -5.29 5.25
CA THR A 146 6.57 -3.86 5.31
C THR A 146 7.37 -3.12 4.26
N LEU A 147 6.66 -2.41 3.41
CA LEU A 147 7.24 -1.64 2.32
C LEU A 147 7.24 -0.16 2.68
N GLU A 148 8.39 0.46 2.54
CA GLU A 148 8.51 1.92 2.49
C GLU A 148 8.51 2.36 1.04
N PHE A 149 7.96 3.52 0.76
CA PHE A 149 7.91 4.09 -0.59
C PHE A 149 7.94 5.61 -0.51
N GLU A 150 8.33 6.27 -1.61
CA GLU A 150 8.45 7.72 -1.60
C GLU A 150 7.10 8.42 -1.69
N TYR A 151 6.24 7.95 -2.59
CA TYR A 151 4.88 8.48 -2.75
C TYR A 151 3.99 7.46 -3.46
N PHE A 152 2.69 7.70 -3.40
CA PHE A 152 1.74 6.94 -4.21
C PHE A 152 0.77 7.88 -4.92
N ASP A 153 0.21 7.40 -6.03
CA ASP A 153 -0.86 8.07 -6.73
C ASP A 153 -2.05 7.12 -6.99
N LEU A 154 -3.16 7.69 -7.40
CA LEU A 154 -4.35 6.95 -7.77
C LEU A 154 -4.53 7.00 -9.27
N ASP A 155 -4.64 5.82 -9.88
CA ASP A 155 -5.10 5.64 -11.24
C ASP A 155 -6.49 4.98 -11.21
N GLN A 156 -7.47 5.67 -11.76
CA GLN A 156 -8.85 5.19 -11.82
C GLN A 156 -9.34 5.26 -13.25
N PRO A 157 -9.16 4.18 -14.05
CA PRO A 157 -9.41 4.21 -15.48
C PRO A 157 -10.87 4.46 -15.87
N ASN A 158 -11.81 4.22 -14.97
CA ASN A 158 -13.24 4.38 -15.21
C ASN A 158 -13.86 5.44 -14.28
N ALA A 159 -13.12 6.48 -13.95
CA ALA A 159 -13.68 7.59 -13.19
C ALA A 159 -14.76 8.29 -14.01
N PRO A 160 -15.91 8.61 -13.41
CA PRO A 160 -16.95 9.34 -14.11
C PRO A 160 -16.52 10.78 -14.42
#